data_490fdc9b576a9af609d8df3eb02ac2fb
#
_entry.id   490fdc9b576a9af609d8df3eb02ac2fb
#
_cell.length_a   1.000
_cell.length_b   1.000
_cell.length_c   1.000
_cell.angle_alpha   90.00
_cell.angle_beta   90.00
_cell.angle_gamma   90.00
#
_symmetry.space_group_name_H-M   'P 1'
#
loop_
_entity.id
_entity.type
_entity.pdbx_description
1 polymer ?
#
loop_
_entity_poly.entity_id
_entity_poly.type
_entity_poly.pdbx_seq_one_letter_code
_entity_poly.pdbx_strand_id
1 'polypeptide(L)'
;MDYGAKGDGITDDAAAIQRAIDACSAKGGGQVYLPCAKTFLAGPIDLKSNIDLHLDAGSVLKANPDESIYKLSAFKENRGEGMMWLHCKDIENLSITGTGTIHGNGIAFMGAELFDSYELKPLKDPTFDPRPHVLTLIGVKRLVIRDVTIREGAYWTVHLIGCQDAVIDGISLLNNVKIRNGDGIDVDHSKNVRISNCHITSGDDCICLKNRREWEEYGACTDIVVTNCVMTSRSCAIKIGSENMDSIVRVMIDNCVITASNRGIGIQNRDEGTVTDVVFSNITLDSHLFSDVWWGKAEPIYVTSYPRANGNHKDANWRFPKGQIEGRCGEVSRITFNNIVATSENGCFVGGDTRDKVNHIYFNNVRLHLKKVTDYRGGVYDKRPCKGEGFIKSDVFGVYVEEATGVQMHHLEVVCDKPSVPNFGGDTNL
;
A
#
# COMPACT_ATOMS: atom_id res chain seq x y z
N MET A 1 7.75 31.96 -7.89
CA MET A 1 7.21 33.22 -8.39
C MET A 1 7.91 33.69 -9.68
N ASP A 2 9.17 33.41 -9.83
CA ASP A 2 10.01 33.88 -10.97
C ASP A 2 9.55 33.38 -12.35
N TYR A 3 8.82 32.28 -12.36
CA TYR A 3 8.23 31.68 -13.56
C TYR A 3 6.73 31.93 -13.72
N GLY A 4 6.16 32.85 -12.93
CA GLY A 4 4.80 33.30 -13.06
C GLY A 4 3.76 32.57 -12.20
N ALA A 5 4.17 31.69 -11.30
CA ALA A 5 3.25 31.07 -10.35
C ALA A 5 2.63 32.11 -9.41
N LYS A 6 1.36 31.93 -9.05
CA LYS A 6 0.60 32.84 -8.16
C LYS A 6 0.68 32.35 -6.70
N GLY A 7 0.55 31.06 -6.48
CA GLY A 7 0.51 30.49 -5.14
C GLY A 7 -0.67 31.00 -4.30
N ASP A 8 -1.81 31.26 -4.94
CA ASP A 8 -3.03 31.80 -4.34
C ASP A 8 -4.07 30.72 -3.99
N GLY A 9 -3.78 29.46 -4.35
CA GLY A 9 -4.66 28.30 -4.13
C GLY A 9 -5.86 28.20 -5.08
N ILE A 10 -5.94 29.08 -6.07
CA ILE A 10 -7.06 29.20 -7.03
C ILE A 10 -6.58 29.06 -8.46
N THR A 11 -5.53 29.80 -8.82
CA THR A 11 -4.92 29.78 -10.16
C THR A 11 -4.18 28.46 -10.34
N ASP A 12 -4.36 27.81 -11.52
CA ASP A 12 -3.56 26.64 -11.86
C ASP A 12 -2.11 27.05 -12.18
N ASP A 13 -1.22 26.70 -11.29
CA ASP A 13 0.21 27.03 -11.37
C ASP A 13 1.05 25.93 -12.07
N ALA A 14 0.43 24.85 -12.57
CA ALA A 14 1.16 23.73 -13.18
C ALA A 14 2.12 24.15 -14.27
N ALA A 15 1.66 25.00 -15.20
CA ALA A 15 2.50 25.50 -16.29
C ALA A 15 3.68 26.37 -15.80
N ALA A 16 3.51 27.11 -14.72
CA ALA A 16 4.57 27.93 -14.13
C ALA A 16 5.61 27.07 -13.40
N ILE A 17 5.15 26.05 -12.65
CA ILE A 17 6.02 25.09 -11.99
C ILE A 17 6.78 24.26 -13.04
N GLN A 18 6.10 23.83 -14.11
CA GLN A 18 6.75 23.09 -15.19
C GLN A 18 7.86 23.90 -15.86
N ARG A 19 7.62 25.21 -16.13
CA ARG A 19 8.68 26.08 -16.67
C ARG A 19 9.89 26.19 -15.74
N ALA A 20 9.68 26.22 -14.41
CA ALA A 20 10.76 26.25 -13.44
C ALA A 20 11.57 24.93 -13.49
N ILE A 21 10.90 23.78 -13.53
CA ILE A 21 11.53 22.47 -13.67
C ILE A 21 12.33 22.39 -14.98
N ASP A 22 11.72 22.80 -16.09
CA ASP A 22 12.34 22.76 -17.41
C ASP A 22 13.59 23.64 -17.48
N ALA A 23 13.50 24.87 -16.96
CA ALA A 23 14.62 25.79 -16.93
C ALA A 23 15.76 25.32 -16.01
N CYS A 24 15.43 24.70 -14.89
CA CYS A 24 16.39 24.10 -13.98
C CYS A 24 17.10 22.90 -14.62
N SER A 25 16.32 21.99 -15.20
CA SER A 25 16.82 20.82 -15.92
C SER A 25 17.74 21.20 -17.10
N ALA A 26 17.37 22.21 -17.88
CA ALA A 26 18.16 22.72 -19.01
C ALA A 26 19.55 23.26 -18.59
N LYS A 27 19.72 23.63 -17.33
CA LYS A 27 21.00 24.07 -16.74
C LYS A 27 21.79 22.93 -16.10
N GLY A 28 21.31 21.68 -16.23
CA GLY A 28 21.95 20.50 -15.66
C GLY A 28 21.37 20.04 -14.33
N GLY A 29 20.35 20.73 -13.80
CA GLY A 29 19.67 20.39 -12.57
C GLY A 29 19.77 21.47 -11.48
N GLY A 30 19.23 21.16 -10.32
CA GLY A 30 19.21 22.05 -9.15
C GLY A 30 17.88 21.98 -8.38
N GLN A 31 17.62 23.00 -7.60
CA GLN A 31 16.45 23.06 -6.75
C GLN A 31 15.34 23.92 -7.38
N VAL A 32 14.14 23.36 -7.47
CA VAL A 32 12.89 24.09 -7.76
C VAL A 32 12.18 24.34 -6.46
N TYR A 33 12.15 25.58 -6.03
CA TYR A 33 11.73 26.00 -4.70
C TYR A 33 10.30 26.52 -4.67
N LEU A 34 9.45 25.91 -3.85
CA LEU A 34 8.09 26.37 -3.56
C LEU A 34 8.11 27.13 -2.22
N PRO A 35 8.02 28.46 -2.23
CA PRO A 35 8.21 29.27 -1.03
C PRO A 35 7.08 29.12 0.00
N CYS A 36 7.40 29.44 1.25
CA CYS A 36 6.50 29.36 2.39
C CYS A 36 5.23 30.21 2.23
N ALA A 37 4.20 29.84 3.02
CA ALA A 37 2.92 30.56 3.09
C ALA A 37 2.21 30.73 1.73
N LYS A 38 2.40 29.79 0.80
CA LYS A 38 1.77 29.75 -0.50
C LYS A 38 1.07 28.42 -0.73
N THR A 39 -0.06 28.47 -1.45
CA THR A 39 -0.76 27.27 -1.93
C THR A 39 -0.76 27.27 -3.45
N PHE A 40 -0.05 26.35 -4.05
CA PHE A 40 0.04 26.17 -5.49
C PHE A 40 -0.98 25.11 -5.92
N LEU A 41 -2.10 25.54 -6.52
CA LEU A 41 -3.01 24.60 -7.19
C LEU A 41 -2.37 24.17 -8.50
N ALA A 42 -2.27 22.88 -8.78
CA ALA A 42 -1.59 22.41 -9.99
C ALA A 42 -2.24 21.17 -10.57
N GLY A 43 -2.39 21.16 -11.89
CA GLY A 43 -2.63 19.98 -12.70
C GLY A 43 -1.36 19.11 -12.81
N PRO A 44 -1.32 18.16 -13.77
CA PRO A 44 -0.18 17.25 -13.96
C PRO A 44 1.15 17.97 -14.15
N ILE A 45 2.21 17.44 -13.52
CA ILE A 45 3.59 17.95 -13.59
C ILE A 45 4.53 16.79 -13.94
N ASP A 46 5.38 17.00 -14.95
CA ASP A 46 6.43 16.08 -15.37
C ASP A 46 7.76 16.45 -14.68
N LEU A 47 8.22 15.56 -13.78
CA LEU A 47 9.47 15.72 -13.06
C LEU A 47 10.66 15.26 -13.91
N LYS A 48 11.83 15.87 -13.72
CA LYS A 48 13.01 15.64 -14.55
C LYS A 48 14.24 15.23 -13.76
N SER A 49 15.24 14.72 -14.47
CA SER A 49 16.53 14.34 -13.86
C SER A 49 17.24 15.52 -13.20
N ASN A 50 17.96 15.21 -12.12
CA ASN A 50 18.78 16.15 -11.37
C ASN A 50 18.00 17.31 -10.73
N ILE A 51 16.73 17.09 -10.40
CA ILE A 51 15.86 18.09 -9.77
C ILE A 51 15.64 17.74 -8.30
N ASP A 52 15.73 18.73 -7.44
CA ASP A 52 15.15 18.74 -6.11
C ASP A 52 13.88 19.63 -6.12
N LEU A 53 12.71 19.01 -6.06
CA LEU A 53 11.44 19.74 -5.82
C LEU A 53 11.33 20.02 -4.32
N HIS A 54 11.65 21.24 -3.92
CA HIS A 54 11.69 21.63 -2.52
C HIS A 54 10.45 22.41 -2.09
N LEU A 55 9.75 21.89 -1.09
CA LEU A 55 8.59 22.52 -0.48
C LEU A 55 8.98 23.11 0.87
N ASP A 56 9.02 24.43 0.94
CA ASP A 56 9.36 25.14 2.18
C ASP A 56 8.26 24.96 3.26
N ALA A 57 8.61 25.23 4.50
CA ALA A 57 7.68 25.15 5.62
C ALA A 57 6.40 25.98 5.36
N GLY A 58 5.24 25.33 5.48
CA GLY A 58 3.94 25.97 5.23
C GLY A 58 3.59 26.23 3.76
N SER A 59 4.42 25.78 2.79
CA SER A 59 4.00 25.73 1.39
C SER A 59 3.09 24.51 1.15
N VAL A 60 2.14 24.66 0.24
CA VAL A 60 1.23 23.58 -0.16
C VAL A 60 1.21 23.47 -1.68
N LEU A 61 1.57 22.30 -2.21
CA LEU A 61 1.31 21.92 -3.59
C LEU A 61 0.05 21.06 -3.61
N LYS A 62 -1.03 21.56 -4.25
CA LYS A 62 -2.36 20.94 -4.19
C LYS A 62 -2.84 20.50 -5.57
N ALA A 63 -3.35 19.28 -5.67
CA ALA A 63 -3.89 18.75 -6.92
C ALA A 63 -5.14 19.53 -7.36
N ASN A 64 -5.16 19.91 -8.64
CA ASN A 64 -6.32 20.52 -9.28
C ASN A 64 -7.44 19.47 -9.41
N PRO A 65 -8.68 19.73 -8.93
CA PRO A 65 -9.76 18.76 -8.93
C PRO A 65 -10.47 18.60 -10.29
N ASP A 66 -10.02 19.26 -11.34
CA ASP A 66 -10.56 19.07 -12.68
C ASP A 66 -10.08 17.74 -13.26
N GLU A 67 -10.96 16.76 -13.24
CA GLU A 67 -10.69 15.40 -13.73
C GLU A 67 -10.28 15.38 -15.22
N SER A 68 -10.73 16.37 -15.98
CA SER A 68 -10.52 16.43 -17.44
C SER A 68 -9.07 16.69 -17.85
N ILE A 69 -8.23 17.19 -16.94
CA ILE A 69 -6.83 17.55 -17.24
C ILE A 69 -5.87 16.35 -17.08
N TYR A 70 -6.27 15.30 -16.38
CA TYR A 70 -5.44 14.12 -16.17
C TYR A 70 -5.57 13.17 -17.38
N LYS A 71 -4.51 13.02 -18.17
CA LYS A 71 -4.52 12.27 -19.43
C LYS A 71 -3.64 11.03 -19.45
N LEU A 72 -2.67 10.96 -18.53
CA LEU A 72 -1.75 9.85 -18.45
C LEU A 72 -2.14 8.94 -17.28
N SER A 73 -2.09 7.63 -17.48
CA SER A 73 -2.37 6.62 -16.49
C SER A 73 -1.12 5.82 -16.13
N ALA A 74 -0.97 5.49 -14.85
CA ALA A 74 0.03 4.53 -14.37
C ALA A 74 -0.26 3.10 -14.85
N PHE A 75 -1.50 2.83 -15.29
CA PHE A 75 -1.91 1.54 -15.82
C PHE A 75 -1.86 1.57 -17.35
N LYS A 76 -0.94 0.78 -17.94
CA LYS A 76 -0.70 0.79 -19.40
C LYS A 76 -1.95 0.50 -20.24
N GLU A 77 -2.88 -0.29 -19.71
CA GLU A 77 -4.13 -0.57 -20.41
C GLU A 77 -5.17 0.56 -20.29
N ASN A 78 -4.86 1.62 -19.58
CA ASN A 78 -5.69 2.80 -19.35
C ASN A 78 -7.19 2.48 -19.28
N ARG A 79 -7.58 1.87 -18.19
CA ARG A 79 -9.00 1.51 -17.95
C ARG A 79 -9.85 2.69 -17.47
N GLY A 80 -9.32 3.91 -17.59
CA GLY A 80 -9.92 5.13 -17.04
C GLY A 80 -9.67 5.31 -15.55
N GLU A 81 -8.68 4.60 -14.99
CA GLU A 81 -8.29 4.69 -13.59
C GLU A 81 -6.77 4.88 -13.45
N GLY A 82 -6.31 5.23 -12.25
CA GLY A 82 -4.88 5.35 -11.94
C GLY A 82 -4.20 6.48 -12.72
N MET A 83 -4.85 7.61 -12.87
CA MET A 83 -4.27 8.77 -13.54
C MET A 83 -3.04 9.29 -12.78
N MET A 84 -2.18 10.06 -13.42
CA MET A 84 -0.93 10.54 -12.82
C MET A 84 -0.98 12.06 -12.61
N TRP A 85 -0.59 12.50 -11.42
CA TRP A 85 -0.43 13.92 -11.11
C TRP A 85 1.04 14.35 -11.18
N LEU A 86 1.83 14.11 -10.15
CA LEU A 86 3.28 14.35 -10.20
C LEU A 86 3.94 13.07 -10.73
N HIS A 87 4.55 13.13 -11.90
CA HIS A 87 5.03 11.93 -12.56
C HIS A 87 6.38 12.12 -13.24
N CYS A 88 7.05 11.03 -13.51
CA CYS A 88 8.24 10.98 -14.34
C CYS A 88 8.45 9.58 -14.90
N LYS A 89 9.32 9.48 -15.91
CA LYS A 89 9.72 8.19 -16.47
C LYS A 89 11.19 8.19 -16.89
N ASP A 90 11.91 7.13 -16.48
CA ASP A 90 13.31 6.84 -16.87
C ASP A 90 14.26 8.01 -16.62
N ILE A 91 14.22 8.56 -15.41
CA ILE A 91 15.05 9.68 -14.97
C ILE A 91 16.01 9.27 -13.84
N GLU A 92 16.93 10.17 -13.49
CA GLU A 92 17.86 9.95 -12.39
C GLU A 92 18.05 11.17 -11.49
N ASN A 93 18.50 10.94 -10.25
CA ASN A 93 18.77 12.00 -9.27
C ASN A 93 17.55 12.90 -9.02
N LEU A 94 16.39 12.31 -8.69
CA LEU A 94 15.22 13.07 -8.30
C LEU A 94 15.16 13.16 -6.77
N SER A 95 14.95 14.37 -6.26
CA SER A 95 14.63 14.59 -4.86
C SER A 95 13.32 15.35 -4.71
N ILE A 96 12.54 15.01 -3.67
CA ILE A 96 11.38 15.75 -3.21
C ILE A 96 11.61 15.99 -1.72
N THR A 97 11.84 17.25 -1.34
CA THR A 97 12.35 17.60 -0.01
C THR A 97 11.62 18.77 0.63
N GLY A 98 11.93 19.04 1.89
CA GLY A 98 11.39 20.16 2.65
C GLY A 98 10.32 19.73 3.64
N THR A 99 9.73 20.67 4.36
CA THR A 99 8.70 20.43 5.39
C THR A 99 7.32 20.95 4.98
N GLY A 100 7.14 21.27 3.70
CA GLY A 100 5.86 21.64 3.13
C GLY A 100 4.94 20.45 2.87
N THR A 101 3.81 20.71 2.22
CA THR A 101 2.75 19.72 2.01
C THR A 101 2.47 19.46 0.53
N ILE A 102 2.44 18.20 0.12
CA ILE A 102 1.83 17.74 -1.12
C ILE A 102 0.43 17.24 -0.79
N HIS A 103 -0.59 17.89 -1.34
CA HIS A 103 -2.00 17.66 -1.01
C HIS A 103 -2.74 17.09 -2.22
N GLY A 104 -3.04 15.79 -2.22
CA GLY A 104 -3.70 15.10 -3.33
C GLY A 104 -5.15 15.47 -3.59
N ASN A 105 -5.78 16.27 -2.69
CA ASN A 105 -7.15 16.77 -2.82
C ASN A 105 -8.21 15.68 -3.03
N GLY A 106 -7.97 14.47 -2.48
CA GLY A 106 -8.71 13.25 -2.79
C GLY A 106 -10.22 13.34 -2.60
N ILE A 107 -10.68 14.09 -1.58
CA ILE A 107 -12.12 14.28 -1.32
C ILE A 107 -12.83 14.93 -2.51
N ALA A 108 -12.15 15.82 -3.23
CA ALA A 108 -12.74 16.54 -4.37
C ALA A 108 -13.05 15.60 -5.57
N PHE A 109 -12.39 14.45 -5.63
CA PHE A 109 -12.63 13.42 -6.64
C PHE A 109 -13.70 12.39 -6.25
N MET A 110 -14.21 12.45 -5.01
CA MET A 110 -15.17 11.46 -4.49
C MET A 110 -16.60 12.01 -4.51
N GLY A 111 -17.57 11.09 -4.50
CA GLY A 111 -18.98 11.39 -4.34
C GLY A 111 -19.37 11.76 -2.90
N ALA A 112 -20.65 11.60 -2.57
CA ALA A 112 -21.20 11.93 -1.27
C ALA A 112 -20.49 11.20 -0.12
N GLU A 113 -20.41 11.86 1.03
CA GLU A 113 -19.94 11.21 2.25
C GLU A 113 -21.00 10.25 2.78
N LEU A 114 -20.59 9.05 3.16
CA LEU A 114 -21.42 8.10 3.85
C LEU A 114 -21.37 8.37 5.35
N PHE A 115 -22.54 8.53 5.97
CA PHE A 115 -22.66 8.78 7.40
C PHE A 115 -22.53 7.46 8.17
N ASP A 116 -21.88 7.49 9.32
CA ASP A 116 -21.90 6.51 10.41
C ASP A 116 -21.53 5.05 10.13
N SER A 117 -21.27 4.66 8.88
CA SER A 117 -20.74 3.33 8.58
C SER A 117 -19.30 3.40 8.15
N TYR A 118 -18.60 2.30 8.36
CA TYR A 118 -17.26 2.11 7.81
C TYR A 118 -17.34 1.78 6.29
N GLU A 119 -18.17 2.49 5.57
CA GLU A 119 -18.28 2.36 4.13
C GLU A 119 -17.31 3.31 3.43
N LEU A 120 -16.71 2.83 2.34
CA LEU A 120 -15.85 3.65 1.52
C LEU A 120 -16.68 4.72 0.80
N LYS A 121 -16.11 5.91 0.64
CA LYS A 121 -16.75 6.96 -0.15
C LYS A 121 -17.01 6.47 -1.58
N PRO A 122 -18.21 6.71 -2.13
CA PRO A 122 -18.52 6.34 -3.50
C PRO A 122 -17.71 7.20 -4.49
N LEU A 123 -17.43 6.65 -5.66
CA LEU A 123 -16.95 7.43 -6.79
C LEU A 123 -18.05 8.39 -7.26
N LYS A 124 -17.66 9.53 -7.86
CA LYS A 124 -18.62 10.44 -8.52
C LYS A 124 -19.34 9.75 -9.66
N ASP A 125 -18.57 9.03 -10.50
CA ASP A 125 -19.07 8.16 -11.56
C ASP A 125 -18.65 6.71 -11.27
N PRO A 126 -19.57 5.77 -11.04
CA PRO A 126 -19.22 4.38 -10.76
C PRO A 126 -18.64 3.64 -11.98
N THR A 127 -18.76 4.21 -13.18
CA THR A 127 -18.28 3.60 -14.44
C THR A 127 -16.91 4.11 -14.86
N PHE A 128 -16.44 5.22 -14.29
CA PHE A 128 -15.20 5.87 -14.63
C PHE A 128 -14.46 6.37 -13.39
N ASP A 129 -13.21 6.01 -13.23
CA ASP A 129 -12.37 6.36 -12.08
C ASP A 129 -11.15 7.17 -12.50
N PRO A 130 -11.27 8.49 -12.70
CA PRO A 130 -10.18 9.36 -13.13
C PRO A 130 -9.26 9.82 -12.01
N ARG A 131 -9.41 9.28 -10.80
CA ARG A 131 -8.64 9.72 -9.64
C ARG A 131 -7.13 9.57 -9.87
N PRO A 132 -6.33 10.63 -9.63
CA PRO A 132 -4.90 10.56 -9.85
C PRO A 132 -4.14 9.94 -8.66
N HIS A 133 -3.09 9.19 -8.99
CA HIS A 133 -1.97 8.95 -8.07
C HIS A 133 -1.31 10.29 -7.72
N VAL A 134 -0.80 10.45 -6.51
CA VAL A 134 -0.12 11.69 -6.12
C VAL A 134 1.28 11.74 -6.75
N LEU A 135 2.09 10.69 -6.55
CA LEU A 135 3.41 10.52 -7.13
C LEU A 135 3.46 9.21 -7.91
N THR A 136 3.77 9.27 -9.21
CA THR A 136 4.02 8.10 -10.05
C THR A 136 5.42 8.19 -10.62
N LEU A 137 6.34 7.41 -10.07
CA LEU A 137 7.77 7.50 -10.32
C LEU A 137 8.22 6.22 -11.04
N ILE A 138 8.43 6.32 -12.36
CA ILE A 138 8.71 5.17 -13.23
C ILE A 138 10.19 5.17 -13.61
N GLY A 139 10.91 4.08 -13.33
CA GLY A 139 12.29 3.88 -13.75
C GLY A 139 13.29 4.88 -13.14
N VAL A 140 13.00 5.44 -11.97
CA VAL A 140 13.86 6.45 -11.34
C VAL A 140 15.10 5.80 -10.71
N LYS A 141 16.28 6.28 -11.03
CA LYS A 141 17.54 5.91 -10.38
C LYS A 141 17.97 6.99 -9.40
N ARG A 142 18.29 6.62 -8.16
CA ARG A 142 18.65 7.53 -7.06
C ARG A 142 17.55 8.54 -6.74
N LEU A 143 16.48 8.00 -6.15
CA LEU A 143 15.34 8.77 -5.65
C LEU A 143 15.52 9.12 -4.17
N VAL A 144 15.17 10.33 -3.78
CA VAL A 144 15.03 10.73 -2.37
C VAL A 144 13.69 11.44 -2.15
N ILE A 145 12.88 10.95 -1.21
CA ILE A 145 11.70 11.67 -0.71
C ILE A 145 11.89 11.85 0.80
N ARG A 146 11.97 13.09 1.28
CA ARG A 146 12.33 13.34 2.68
C ARG A 146 11.57 14.50 3.30
N ASP A 147 11.14 14.28 4.55
CA ASP A 147 10.58 15.26 5.49
C ASP A 147 9.23 15.90 5.07
N VAL A 148 8.79 15.71 3.86
CA VAL A 148 7.53 16.29 3.36
C VAL A 148 6.31 15.62 4.01
N THR A 149 5.23 16.40 4.14
CA THR A 149 3.90 15.86 4.41
C THR A 149 3.19 15.59 3.08
N ILE A 150 2.72 14.35 2.87
CA ILE A 150 1.86 13.98 1.73
C ILE A 150 0.50 13.62 2.30
N ARG A 151 -0.57 14.22 1.81
CA ARG A 151 -1.89 13.96 2.40
C ARG A 151 -3.02 13.97 1.39
N GLU A 152 -4.15 13.36 1.78
CA GLU A 152 -5.39 13.37 1.03
C GLU A 152 -5.20 12.88 -0.42
N GLY A 153 -4.46 11.78 -0.61
CA GLY A 153 -4.36 11.12 -1.90
C GLY A 153 -5.74 10.71 -2.44
N ALA A 154 -5.94 10.90 -3.73
CA ALA A 154 -7.18 10.49 -4.39
C ALA A 154 -7.18 9.00 -4.79
N TYR A 155 -6.01 8.47 -5.04
CA TYR A 155 -5.71 7.08 -5.39
C TYR A 155 -4.38 6.69 -4.73
N TRP A 156 -3.59 5.74 -5.24
CA TRP A 156 -2.27 5.39 -4.69
C TRP A 156 -1.40 6.64 -4.52
N THR A 157 -0.80 6.79 -3.34
CA THR A 157 -0.15 8.06 -3.02
C THR A 157 1.27 8.13 -3.56
N VAL A 158 2.13 7.16 -3.24
CA VAL A 158 3.50 7.08 -3.77
C VAL A 158 3.67 5.76 -4.48
N HIS A 159 3.69 5.78 -5.80
CA HIS A 159 3.87 4.59 -6.63
C HIS A 159 5.26 4.59 -7.28
N LEU A 160 6.13 3.74 -6.76
CA LEU A 160 7.47 3.48 -7.29
C LEU A 160 7.40 2.31 -8.27
N ILE A 161 7.68 2.55 -9.53
CA ILE A 161 7.67 1.53 -10.58
C ILE A 161 9.09 1.38 -11.14
N GLY A 162 9.73 0.22 -10.95
CA GLY A 162 11.06 -0.02 -11.48
C GLY A 162 12.14 0.93 -10.96
N CYS A 163 11.92 1.55 -9.80
CA CYS A 163 12.89 2.46 -9.20
C CYS A 163 14.10 1.69 -8.65
N GLN A 164 15.26 2.34 -8.66
CA GLN A 164 16.51 1.81 -8.11
C GLN A 164 17.18 2.83 -7.19
N ASP A 165 17.73 2.35 -6.06
CA ASP A 165 18.40 3.19 -5.07
C ASP A 165 17.49 4.29 -4.52
N ALA A 166 16.29 3.91 -4.05
CA ALA A 166 15.31 4.85 -3.51
C ALA A 166 15.40 4.95 -1.98
N VAL A 167 15.27 6.17 -1.48
CA VAL A 167 15.15 6.48 -0.04
C VAL A 167 13.89 7.28 0.20
N ILE A 168 13.03 6.79 1.08
CA ILE A 168 11.87 7.52 1.61
C ILE A 168 12.06 7.61 3.12
N ASP A 169 12.26 8.82 3.64
CA ASP A 169 12.68 9.01 5.02
C ASP A 169 11.96 10.19 5.68
N GLY A 170 11.45 9.98 6.89
CA GLY A 170 10.88 11.04 7.71
C GLY A 170 9.58 11.66 7.19
N ILE A 171 8.88 11.04 6.25
CA ILE A 171 7.64 11.60 5.70
C ILE A 171 6.44 11.31 6.59
N SER A 172 5.47 12.25 6.56
CA SER A 172 4.12 12.01 7.06
C SER A 172 3.16 11.82 5.90
N LEU A 173 2.62 10.61 5.71
CA LEU A 173 1.65 10.30 4.68
C LEU A 173 0.28 10.08 5.33
N LEU A 174 -0.64 11.01 5.13
CA LEU A 174 -1.89 11.11 5.88
C LEU A 174 -3.10 11.14 4.95
N ASN A 175 -3.58 9.99 4.54
CA ASN A 175 -4.75 9.87 3.67
C ASN A 175 -6.07 9.77 4.44
N ASN A 176 -7.14 10.10 3.76
CA ASN A 176 -8.49 9.85 4.26
C ASN A 176 -8.79 8.35 4.21
N VAL A 177 -9.04 7.77 5.38
CA VAL A 177 -9.26 6.33 5.54
C VAL A 177 -10.55 5.79 4.88
N LYS A 178 -11.42 6.67 4.39
CA LYS A 178 -12.63 6.28 3.65
C LYS A 178 -12.44 6.32 2.12
N ILE A 179 -11.30 6.72 1.62
CA ILE A 179 -11.00 6.69 0.18
C ILE A 179 -10.42 5.33 -0.19
N ARG A 180 -11.13 4.60 -1.07
CA ARG A 180 -10.66 3.31 -1.61
C ARG A 180 -9.40 3.48 -2.45
N ASN A 181 -8.55 2.48 -2.47
CA ASN A 181 -7.26 2.52 -3.16
C ASN A 181 -6.42 3.75 -2.75
N GLY A 182 -6.59 4.21 -1.52
CA GLY A 182 -5.80 5.28 -0.94
C GLY A 182 -4.52 4.73 -0.30
N ASP A 183 -3.81 3.87 -1.03
CA ASP A 183 -2.56 3.25 -0.60
C ASP A 183 -1.50 4.32 -0.28
N GLY A 184 -0.62 4.01 0.65
CA GLY A 184 0.47 4.90 1.05
C GLY A 184 1.64 4.84 0.07
N ILE A 185 2.44 3.79 0.17
CA ILE A 185 3.65 3.60 -0.63
C ILE A 185 3.58 2.23 -1.31
N ASP A 186 3.46 2.24 -2.63
CA ASP A 186 3.50 1.05 -3.47
C ASP A 186 4.88 0.92 -4.10
N VAL A 187 5.55 -0.18 -3.82
CA VAL A 187 6.89 -0.52 -4.33
C VAL A 187 6.72 -1.62 -5.38
N ASP A 188 6.72 -1.23 -6.65
CA ASP A 188 6.42 -2.09 -7.78
C ASP A 188 7.69 -2.32 -8.62
N HIS A 189 8.12 -3.57 -8.81
CA HIS A 189 9.32 -3.93 -9.58
C HIS A 189 10.60 -3.17 -9.20
N SER A 190 10.70 -2.65 -7.99
CA SER A 190 11.77 -1.74 -7.58
C SER A 190 12.86 -2.47 -6.78
N LYS A 191 14.07 -1.89 -6.78
CA LYS A 191 15.26 -2.51 -6.18
C LYS A 191 16.01 -1.55 -5.28
N ASN A 192 16.57 -2.08 -4.17
CA ASN A 192 17.33 -1.30 -3.19
C ASN A 192 16.54 -0.08 -2.69
N VAL A 193 15.36 -0.35 -2.11
CA VAL A 193 14.47 0.67 -1.57
C VAL A 193 14.55 0.65 -0.04
N ARG A 194 14.73 1.83 0.55
CA ARG A 194 14.74 2.03 2.00
C ARG A 194 13.63 3.00 2.38
N ILE A 195 12.74 2.55 3.27
CA ILE A 195 11.64 3.36 3.82
C ILE A 195 11.85 3.42 5.33
N SER A 196 12.02 4.63 5.88
CA SER A 196 12.34 4.78 7.29
C SER A 196 11.70 6.00 7.94
N ASN A 197 11.46 5.90 9.26
CA ASN A 197 11.01 7.03 10.09
C ASN A 197 9.69 7.67 9.62
N CYS A 198 8.81 6.90 8.96
CA CYS A 198 7.58 7.40 8.36
C CYS A 198 6.38 7.22 9.29
N HIS A 199 5.45 8.18 9.22
CA HIS A 199 4.11 8.03 9.79
C HIS A 199 3.11 7.92 8.63
N ILE A 200 2.40 6.78 8.53
CA ILE A 200 1.53 6.48 7.39
C ILE A 200 0.13 6.11 7.88
N THR A 201 -0.86 6.85 7.41
CA THR A 201 -2.28 6.54 7.56
C THR A 201 -2.91 6.41 6.17
N SER A 202 -3.56 5.28 5.89
CA SER A 202 -4.12 5.01 4.56
C SER A 202 -5.52 4.40 4.62
N GLY A 203 -6.29 4.65 3.56
CA GLY A 203 -7.61 4.02 3.34
C GLY A 203 -7.49 2.59 2.80
N ASP A 204 -6.36 2.27 2.20
CA ASP A 204 -5.99 0.93 1.73
C ASP A 204 -4.63 0.57 2.35
N ASP A 205 -3.70 -0.09 1.67
CA ASP A 205 -2.45 -0.55 2.24
C ASP A 205 -1.50 0.61 2.59
N CYS A 206 -0.78 0.56 3.73
CA CYS A 206 0.19 1.62 4.05
C CYS A 206 1.48 1.46 3.24
N ILE A 207 2.07 0.27 3.24
CA ILE A 207 3.24 -0.07 2.43
C ILE A 207 2.93 -1.39 1.71
N CYS A 208 3.00 -1.36 0.39
CA CYS A 208 2.69 -2.52 -0.44
C CYS A 208 3.81 -2.83 -1.43
N LEU A 209 4.29 -4.07 -1.42
CA LEU A 209 5.27 -4.56 -2.40
C LEU A 209 4.54 -5.34 -3.49
N LYS A 210 4.81 -5.03 -4.75
CA LYS A 210 4.11 -5.60 -5.91
C LYS A 210 5.08 -5.93 -7.05
N ASN A 211 4.59 -6.73 -8.00
CA ASN A 211 5.17 -6.88 -9.33
C ASN A 211 4.01 -6.96 -10.33
N ARG A 212 3.58 -5.82 -10.87
CA ARG A 212 2.47 -5.75 -11.82
C ARG A 212 2.92 -6.13 -13.23
N ARG A 213 2.15 -6.99 -13.88
CA ARG A 213 2.47 -7.53 -15.22
C ARG A 213 2.78 -6.46 -16.28
N GLU A 214 2.12 -5.35 -16.21
CA GLU A 214 2.30 -4.25 -17.16
C GLU A 214 3.67 -3.56 -17.10
N TRP A 215 4.46 -3.86 -16.05
CA TRP A 215 5.79 -3.29 -15.81
C TRP A 215 6.88 -4.38 -15.71
N GLU A 216 6.63 -5.55 -16.28
CA GLU A 216 7.53 -6.72 -16.22
C GLU A 216 8.95 -6.44 -16.71
N GLU A 217 9.13 -5.42 -17.55
CA GLU A 217 10.45 -5.03 -18.06
C GLU A 217 11.43 -4.58 -16.96
N TYR A 218 10.95 -4.18 -15.78
CA TYR A 218 11.80 -3.79 -14.67
C TYR A 218 12.24 -4.97 -13.80
N GLY A 219 11.63 -6.16 -13.97
CA GLY A 219 12.01 -7.40 -13.28
C GLY A 219 11.61 -7.42 -11.80
N ALA A 220 12.28 -8.23 -11.00
CA ALA A 220 11.92 -8.54 -9.63
C ALA A 220 11.95 -7.34 -8.67
N CYS A 221 11.08 -7.35 -7.66
CA CYS A 221 11.13 -6.43 -6.51
C CYS A 221 12.08 -7.00 -5.46
N THR A 222 13.22 -6.35 -5.20
CA THR A 222 14.28 -6.92 -4.36
C THR A 222 15.00 -5.91 -3.49
N ASP A 223 15.58 -6.42 -2.38
CA ASP A 223 16.46 -5.62 -1.53
C ASP A 223 15.72 -4.43 -0.89
N ILE A 224 14.60 -4.74 -0.22
CA ILE A 224 13.72 -3.75 0.38
C ILE A 224 13.90 -3.75 1.90
N VAL A 225 14.09 -2.57 2.48
CA VAL A 225 14.16 -2.38 3.93
C VAL A 225 13.11 -1.36 4.37
N VAL A 226 12.28 -1.73 5.34
CA VAL A 226 11.32 -0.84 6.02
C VAL A 226 11.62 -0.83 7.50
N THR A 227 11.80 0.34 8.10
CA THR A 227 12.13 0.42 9.53
C THR A 227 11.61 1.68 10.20
N ASN A 228 11.36 1.60 11.52
CA ASN A 228 10.96 2.75 12.36
C ASN A 228 9.69 3.47 11.87
N CYS A 229 8.72 2.74 11.32
CA CYS A 229 7.49 3.33 10.81
C CYS A 229 6.31 3.11 11.77
N VAL A 230 5.42 4.10 11.83
CA VAL A 230 4.12 4.00 12.51
C VAL A 230 3.03 4.00 11.45
N MET A 231 2.15 2.98 11.45
CA MET A 231 1.21 2.73 10.37
C MET A 231 -0.21 2.50 10.90
N THR A 232 -1.20 3.04 10.19
CA THR A 232 -2.62 2.77 10.39
C THR A 232 -3.30 2.56 9.04
N SER A 233 -3.92 1.41 8.84
CA SER A 233 -4.56 1.06 7.57
C SER A 233 -5.99 0.54 7.77
N ARG A 234 -6.87 0.88 6.87
CA ARG A 234 -8.20 0.23 6.80
C ARG A 234 -8.18 -1.08 6.01
N SER A 235 -7.08 -1.39 5.35
CA SER A 235 -6.83 -2.65 4.65
C SER A 235 -5.69 -3.41 5.32
N CYS A 236 -4.47 -3.28 4.86
CA CYS A 236 -3.32 -3.97 5.41
C CYS A 236 -2.17 -2.98 5.65
N ALA A 237 -1.65 -2.91 6.87
CA ALA A 237 -0.58 -1.95 7.15
C ALA A 237 0.69 -2.26 6.33
N ILE A 238 1.08 -3.52 6.29
CA ILE A 238 2.22 -3.98 5.47
C ILE A 238 1.73 -5.13 4.60
N LYS A 239 1.81 -4.95 3.28
CA LYS A 239 1.32 -5.95 2.33
C LYS A 239 2.37 -6.34 1.30
N ILE A 240 2.39 -7.59 0.93
CA ILE A 240 3.10 -8.13 -0.23
C ILE A 240 2.05 -8.74 -1.17
N GLY A 241 1.96 -8.20 -2.39
CA GLY A 241 0.92 -8.57 -3.36
C GLY A 241 -0.19 -7.51 -3.44
N SER A 242 -1.39 -7.82 -3.92
CA SER A 242 -1.83 -9.10 -4.49
C SER A 242 -1.21 -9.40 -5.86
N GLU A 243 -0.87 -8.35 -6.63
CA GLU A 243 -0.20 -8.50 -7.92
C GLU A 243 1.27 -8.89 -7.72
N ASN A 244 1.61 -10.08 -8.16
CA ASN A 244 2.98 -10.55 -8.13
C ASN A 244 3.24 -11.56 -9.25
N MET A 245 3.77 -11.09 -10.36
CA MET A 245 4.07 -11.92 -11.52
C MET A 245 5.56 -12.26 -11.65
N ASP A 246 6.41 -11.72 -10.79
CA ASP A 246 7.86 -11.95 -10.72
C ASP A 246 8.26 -12.31 -9.28
N SER A 247 9.51 -12.20 -8.92
CA SER A 247 10.01 -12.50 -7.57
C SER A 247 9.98 -11.26 -6.66
N ILE A 248 9.50 -11.43 -5.44
CA ILE A 248 9.71 -10.50 -4.32
C ILE A 248 10.65 -11.21 -3.34
N VAL A 249 11.85 -10.68 -3.18
CA VAL A 249 12.90 -11.40 -2.43
C VAL A 249 13.85 -10.47 -1.69
N ARG A 250 14.40 -10.93 -0.58
CA ARG A 250 15.29 -10.19 0.34
C ARG A 250 14.64 -8.90 0.84
N VAL A 251 13.58 -9.12 1.64
CA VAL A 251 12.81 -8.05 2.27
C VAL A 251 12.99 -8.11 3.78
N MET A 252 13.33 -6.98 4.38
CA MET A 252 13.41 -6.81 5.83
C MET A 252 12.46 -5.71 6.28
N ILE A 253 11.56 -6.03 7.23
CA ILE A 253 10.64 -5.07 7.84
C ILE A 253 10.81 -5.17 9.35
N ASP A 254 11.24 -4.07 9.98
CA ASP A 254 11.74 -4.11 11.34
C ASP A 254 11.36 -2.85 12.14
N ASN A 255 11.25 -2.99 13.47
CA ASN A 255 11.02 -1.88 14.39
C ASN A 255 9.79 -1.01 14.03
N CYS A 256 8.65 -1.62 13.73
CA CYS A 256 7.46 -0.89 13.33
C CYS A 256 6.34 -1.01 14.36
N VAL A 257 5.47 0.00 14.39
CA VAL A 257 4.24 0.01 15.18
C VAL A 257 3.06 0.10 14.21
N ILE A 258 2.10 -0.82 14.34
CA ILE A 258 0.88 -0.84 13.54
C ILE A 258 -0.29 -0.63 14.50
N THR A 259 -1.11 0.36 14.22
CA THR A 259 -2.25 0.70 15.08
C THR A 259 -3.55 0.66 14.29
N ALA A 260 -4.61 0.17 14.92
CA ALA A 260 -5.98 0.24 14.40
C ALA A 260 -6.09 -0.17 12.91
N SER A 261 -5.43 -1.26 12.52
CA SER A 261 -5.44 -1.73 11.13
C SER A 261 -6.38 -2.93 10.97
N ASN A 262 -6.93 -3.13 9.76
CA ASN A 262 -7.73 -4.32 9.51
C ASN A 262 -6.84 -5.57 9.49
N ARG A 263 -5.79 -5.58 8.64
CA ARG A 263 -4.69 -6.54 8.74
C ARG A 263 -3.42 -5.85 9.20
N GLY A 264 -2.65 -6.51 10.03
CA GLY A 264 -1.32 -6.01 10.41
C GLY A 264 -0.31 -6.25 9.29
N ILE A 265 0.04 -7.51 9.08
CA ILE A 265 1.02 -7.97 8.09
C ILE A 265 0.34 -8.96 7.15
N GLY A 266 0.38 -8.72 5.83
CA GLY A 266 -0.27 -9.55 4.83
C GLY A 266 0.63 -9.93 3.67
N ILE A 267 0.82 -11.22 3.42
CA ILE A 267 1.36 -11.76 2.17
C ILE A 267 0.18 -12.38 1.41
N GLN A 268 -0.16 -11.77 0.29
CA GLN A 268 -1.31 -12.14 -0.51
C GLN A 268 -0.86 -12.41 -1.95
N ASN A 269 -0.15 -13.53 -2.16
CA ASN A 269 0.33 -13.90 -3.49
C ASN A 269 -0.83 -14.44 -4.34
N ARG A 270 -1.12 -13.80 -5.47
CA ARG A 270 -2.27 -14.14 -6.32
C ARG A 270 -1.91 -14.43 -7.76
N ASP A 271 -0.66 -14.27 -8.13
CA ASP A 271 -0.13 -14.50 -9.46
C ASP A 271 1.06 -15.47 -9.42
N GLU A 272 1.66 -15.79 -10.55
CA GLU A 272 2.69 -16.81 -10.69
C GLU A 272 4.05 -16.47 -10.05
N GLY A 273 4.25 -15.23 -9.62
CA GLY A 273 5.49 -14.79 -8.98
C GLY A 273 5.71 -15.40 -7.60
N THR A 274 6.94 -15.40 -7.15
CA THR A 274 7.34 -15.96 -5.87
C THR A 274 7.57 -14.88 -4.81
N VAL A 275 7.36 -15.24 -3.54
CA VAL A 275 7.71 -14.40 -2.39
C VAL A 275 8.61 -15.21 -1.47
N THR A 276 9.87 -14.83 -1.35
CA THR A 276 10.83 -15.58 -0.54
C THR A 276 11.82 -14.69 0.20
N ASP A 277 12.42 -15.24 1.27
CA ASP A 277 13.45 -14.56 2.05
C ASP A 277 12.97 -13.21 2.62
N VAL A 278 11.83 -13.27 3.32
CA VAL A 278 11.21 -12.11 3.97
C VAL A 278 11.25 -12.27 5.48
N VAL A 279 11.70 -11.23 6.15
CA VAL A 279 11.75 -11.17 7.61
C VAL A 279 10.94 -9.99 8.12
N PHE A 280 10.01 -10.27 9.03
CA PHE A 280 9.30 -9.28 9.84
C PHE A 280 9.81 -9.40 11.27
N SER A 281 10.30 -8.32 11.86
CA SER A 281 10.94 -8.38 13.16
C SER A 281 10.60 -7.18 14.04
N ASN A 282 10.49 -7.39 15.35
CA ASN A 282 10.31 -6.32 16.32
C ASN A 282 9.09 -5.42 16.03
N ILE A 283 7.92 -6.03 15.79
CA ILE A 283 6.69 -5.29 15.43
C ILE A 283 5.67 -5.43 16.56
N THR A 284 5.12 -4.31 16.99
CA THR A 284 3.92 -4.27 17.83
C THR A 284 2.74 -3.87 16.97
N LEU A 285 1.65 -4.63 17.04
CA LEU A 285 0.50 -4.39 16.17
C LEU A 285 -0.85 -4.55 16.87
N ASP A 286 -1.83 -3.78 16.39
CA ASP A 286 -3.23 -3.88 16.73
C ASP A 286 -4.09 -3.99 15.47
N SER A 287 -4.87 -5.06 15.36
CA SER A 287 -5.78 -5.28 14.23
C SER A 287 -7.19 -5.62 14.68
N HIS A 288 -8.15 -4.98 14.02
CA HIS A 288 -9.57 -5.17 14.30
C HIS A 288 -10.46 -5.02 13.06
N LEU A 289 -11.68 -5.49 13.18
CA LEU A 289 -12.67 -5.42 12.11
C LEU A 289 -13.16 -3.98 11.92
N PHE A 290 -13.38 -3.61 10.68
CA PHE A 290 -13.95 -2.32 10.31
C PHE A 290 -15.27 -2.47 9.54
N SER A 291 -15.53 -3.67 8.99
CA SER A 291 -16.68 -3.93 8.15
C SER A 291 -16.89 -5.42 8.02
N ASP A 292 -18.16 -5.84 7.86
CA ASP A 292 -18.51 -7.23 7.56
C ASP A 292 -18.17 -7.61 6.11
N VAL A 293 -18.11 -6.64 5.21
CA VAL A 293 -17.97 -6.86 3.76
C VAL A 293 -16.58 -6.61 3.22
N TRP A 294 -15.76 -5.80 3.89
CA TRP A 294 -14.40 -5.46 3.44
C TRP A 294 -13.47 -6.68 3.44
N TRP A 295 -12.45 -6.61 2.60
CA TRP A 295 -11.42 -7.65 2.51
C TRP A 295 -10.49 -7.56 3.73
N GLY A 296 -10.23 -8.67 4.35
CA GLY A 296 -9.52 -8.71 5.63
C GLY A 296 -10.48 -8.84 6.81
N LYS A 297 -10.09 -9.63 7.76
CA LYS A 297 -10.91 -10.00 8.91
C LYS A 297 -10.16 -9.89 10.23
N ALA A 298 -9.39 -8.81 10.37
CA ALA A 298 -8.58 -8.51 11.55
C ALA A 298 -7.44 -9.51 11.80
N GLU A 299 -6.94 -10.17 10.75
CA GLU A 299 -5.80 -11.07 10.91
C GLU A 299 -4.53 -10.26 11.23
N PRO A 300 -3.84 -10.54 12.34
CA PRO A 300 -2.60 -9.83 12.66
C PRO A 300 -1.46 -10.20 11.71
N ILE A 301 -1.43 -11.47 11.29
CA ILE A 301 -0.50 -12.02 10.30
C ILE A 301 -1.29 -12.89 9.33
N TYR A 302 -1.12 -12.62 8.05
CA TYR A 302 -1.82 -13.28 6.96
C TYR A 302 -0.82 -13.68 5.86
N VAL A 303 -0.67 -14.98 5.59
CA VAL A 303 0.29 -15.51 4.60
C VAL A 303 -0.44 -16.44 3.65
N THR A 304 -0.60 -16.03 2.39
CA THR A 304 -1.39 -16.84 1.45
C THR A 304 -0.82 -16.84 0.04
N SER A 305 -1.06 -17.99 -0.65
CA SER A 305 -0.88 -18.11 -2.09
C SER A 305 -2.04 -18.88 -2.71
N TYR A 306 -2.93 -18.15 -3.38
CA TYR A 306 -4.09 -18.67 -4.10
C TYR A 306 -4.19 -18.02 -5.47
N PRO A 307 -4.56 -18.75 -6.54
CA PRO A 307 -4.74 -18.14 -7.85
C PRO A 307 -5.97 -17.22 -7.85
N ARG A 308 -5.89 -16.13 -8.61
CA ARG A 308 -7.03 -15.25 -8.83
C ARG A 308 -8.19 -16.01 -9.46
N ALA A 309 -9.41 -15.62 -9.10
CA ALA A 309 -10.60 -16.08 -9.80
C ALA A 309 -10.65 -15.52 -11.23
N ASN A 310 -11.18 -16.30 -12.16
CA ASN A 310 -11.54 -15.78 -13.47
C ASN A 310 -12.72 -14.81 -13.38
N GLY A 311 -12.89 -13.96 -14.40
CA GLY A 311 -13.86 -12.86 -14.45
C GLY A 311 -15.35 -13.23 -14.37
N ASN A 312 -15.67 -14.52 -14.13
CA ASN A 312 -17.05 -15.02 -13.90
C ASN A 312 -17.43 -15.06 -12.43
N HIS A 313 -16.54 -14.66 -11.52
CA HIS A 313 -16.84 -14.59 -10.10
C HIS A 313 -17.73 -13.38 -9.76
N LYS A 314 -18.51 -13.48 -8.68
CA LYS A 314 -19.40 -12.39 -8.21
C LYS A 314 -18.69 -11.06 -7.93
N ASP A 315 -17.38 -11.09 -7.70
CA ASP A 315 -16.51 -9.91 -7.67
C ASP A 315 -16.14 -9.47 -9.11
N ALA A 316 -17.16 -9.30 -9.95
CA ALA A 316 -17.05 -8.97 -11.37
C ALA A 316 -16.27 -7.66 -11.68
N ASN A 317 -15.91 -6.89 -10.66
CA ASN A 317 -15.06 -5.72 -10.79
C ASN A 317 -13.57 -6.06 -10.84
N TRP A 318 -13.20 -7.29 -10.53
CA TRP A 318 -11.83 -7.73 -10.66
C TRP A 318 -11.56 -8.17 -12.11
N ARG A 319 -10.84 -7.35 -12.85
CA ARG A 319 -10.38 -7.71 -14.19
C ARG A 319 -8.94 -8.14 -14.11
N PHE A 320 -8.63 -9.32 -14.65
CA PHE A 320 -7.25 -9.70 -14.85
C PHE A 320 -6.57 -8.66 -15.75
N PRO A 321 -5.38 -8.21 -15.41
CA PRO A 321 -4.52 -7.53 -16.36
C PRO A 321 -4.34 -8.43 -17.60
N LYS A 322 -4.31 -7.84 -18.77
CA LYS A 322 -4.12 -8.57 -20.03
C LYS A 322 -2.81 -9.38 -19.97
N GLY A 323 -2.87 -10.63 -20.36
CA GLY A 323 -1.72 -11.53 -20.33
C GLY A 323 -1.50 -12.26 -18.99
N GLN A 324 -2.30 -12.01 -17.97
CA GLN A 324 -2.24 -12.77 -16.71
C GLN A 324 -2.64 -14.23 -16.94
N ILE A 325 -1.91 -15.16 -16.29
CA ILE A 325 -2.17 -16.60 -16.42
C ILE A 325 -3.19 -17.01 -15.37
N GLU A 326 -4.39 -17.33 -15.82
CA GLU A 326 -5.46 -17.78 -14.94
C GLU A 326 -5.11 -19.11 -14.23
N GLY A 327 -5.52 -19.21 -12.97
CA GLY A 327 -5.39 -20.45 -12.20
C GLY A 327 -3.97 -20.80 -11.76
N ARG A 328 -3.04 -19.87 -11.80
CA ARG A 328 -1.67 -20.06 -11.30
C ARG A 328 -1.34 -19.07 -10.19
N CYS A 329 -0.70 -19.59 -9.16
CA CYS A 329 -0.01 -18.79 -8.15
C CYS A 329 1.37 -19.37 -7.89
N GLY A 330 2.31 -18.49 -7.57
CA GLY A 330 3.68 -18.89 -7.24
C GLY A 330 3.83 -19.33 -5.78
N GLU A 331 5.05 -19.61 -5.40
CA GLU A 331 5.40 -20.06 -4.06
C GLU A 331 5.63 -18.86 -3.10
N VAL A 332 5.18 -19.04 -1.86
CA VAL A 332 5.53 -18.18 -0.71
C VAL A 332 6.32 -19.04 0.28
N SER A 333 7.59 -18.75 0.46
CA SER A 333 8.47 -19.57 1.30
C SER A 333 9.58 -18.81 2.01
N ARG A 334 10.14 -19.41 3.06
CA ARG A 334 11.21 -18.80 3.88
C ARG A 334 10.83 -17.44 4.44
N ILE A 335 9.63 -17.39 5.06
CA ILE A 335 9.09 -16.19 5.70
C ILE A 335 9.28 -16.34 7.21
N THR A 336 9.83 -15.32 7.84
CA THR A 336 10.07 -15.32 9.28
C THR A 336 9.37 -14.15 9.96
N PHE A 337 8.60 -14.46 11.00
CA PHE A 337 8.01 -13.50 11.95
C PHE A 337 8.76 -13.65 13.27
N ASN A 338 9.41 -12.58 13.74
CA ASN A 338 10.30 -12.63 14.89
C ASN A 338 10.01 -11.47 15.85
N ASN A 339 9.82 -11.77 17.15
CA ASN A 339 9.50 -10.77 18.17
C ASN A 339 8.26 -9.92 17.80
N ILE A 340 7.13 -10.57 17.54
CA ILE A 340 5.87 -9.89 17.24
C ILE A 340 4.98 -9.88 18.48
N VAL A 341 4.42 -8.71 18.79
CA VAL A 341 3.39 -8.55 19.83
C VAL A 341 2.12 -8.03 19.18
N ALA A 342 1.07 -8.82 19.19
CA ALA A 342 -0.17 -8.49 18.50
C ALA A 342 -1.39 -8.53 19.43
N THR A 343 -2.26 -7.53 19.32
CA THR A 343 -3.65 -7.60 19.79
C THR A 343 -4.55 -7.64 18.56
N SER A 344 -5.51 -8.59 18.51
CA SER A 344 -6.31 -8.77 17.29
C SER A 344 -7.69 -9.36 17.58
N GLU A 345 -8.65 -9.11 16.70
CA GLU A 345 -9.97 -9.75 16.75
C GLU A 345 -10.02 -11.08 16.02
N ASN A 346 -8.94 -11.49 15.35
CA ASN A 346 -8.81 -12.78 14.68
C ASN A 346 -7.42 -13.35 14.90
N GLY A 347 -7.24 -14.63 14.60
CA GLY A 347 -5.95 -15.31 14.61
C GLY A 347 -5.14 -15.04 13.34
N CYS A 348 -3.90 -15.51 13.32
CA CYS A 348 -3.07 -15.55 12.12
C CYS A 348 -3.63 -16.58 11.13
N PHE A 349 -3.46 -16.32 9.84
CA PHE A 349 -3.83 -17.24 8.78
C PHE A 349 -2.65 -17.57 7.87
N VAL A 350 -2.39 -18.86 7.66
CA VAL A 350 -1.37 -19.36 6.74
C VAL A 350 -2.03 -20.36 5.80
N GLY A 351 -2.07 -20.08 4.49
CA GLY A 351 -2.77 -20.98 3.57
C GLY A 351 -2.33 -20.93 2.11
N GLY A 352 -2.34 -22.08 1.44
CA GLY A 352 -2.04 -22.24 0.03
C GLY A 352 -3.18 -22.90 -0.75
N ASP A 353 -3.16 -22.71 -2.08
CA ASP A 353 -4.04 -23.46 -3.00
C ASP A 353 -3.73 -24.96 -2.96
N THR A 354 -2.43 -25.28 -2.82
CA THR A 354 -1.90 -26.61 -2.59
C THR A 354 -0.74 -26.53 -1.60
N ARG A 355 -0.41 -27.69 -0.98
CA ARG A 355 0.56 -27.75 0.13
C ARG A 355 1.97 -27.26 -0.18
N ASP A 356 2.34 -27.21 -1.45
CA ASP A 356 3.64 -26.73 -1.93
C ASP A 356 3.67 -25.21 -2.14
N LYS A 357 2.51 -24.53 -2.15
CA LYS A 357 2.43 -23.08 -2.43
C LYS A 357 2.82 -22.21 -1.25
N VAL A 358 2.64 -22.71 -0.03
CA VAL A 358 3.07 -22.00 1.18
C VAL A 358 3.88 -22.96 2.03
N ASN A 359 5.17 -22.62 2.23
CA ASN A 359 6.05 -23.51 2.99
C ASN A 359 7.17 -22.74 3.71
N HIS A 360 7.81 -23.38 4.71
CA HIS A 360 8.90 -22.80 5.50
C HIS A 360 8.52 -21.44 6.11
N ILE A 361 7.43 -21.41 6.88
CA ILE A 361 6.94 -20.23 7.60
C ILE A 361 7.32 -20.36 9.08
N TYR A 362 8.00 -19.36 9.62
CA TYR A 362 8.56 -19.42 10.96
C TYR A 362 7.95 -18.32 11.84
N PHE A 363 7.37 -18.72 12.97
CA PHE A 363 6.92 -17.82 14.04
C PHE A 363 7.86 -17.99 15.22
N ASN A 364 8.66 -16.98 15.53
CA ASN A 364 9.63 -17.00 16.61
C ASN A 364 9.33 -15.90 17.63
N ASN A 365 9.07 -16.27 18.89
CA ASN A 365 8.75 -15.32 19.94
C ASN A 365 7.58 -14.39 19.57
N VAL A 366 6.43 -14.99 19.29
CA VAL A 366 5.21 -14.28 18.88
C VAL A 366 4.20 -14.36 20.02
N ARG A 367 3.64 -13.21 20.41
CA ARG A 367 2.58 -13.09 21.40
C ARG A 367 1.33 -12.56 20.75
N LEU A 368 0.24 -13.32 20.83
CA LEU A 368 -1.06 -12.96 20.32
C LEU A 368 -2.05 -12.78 21.47
N HIS A 369 -2.61 -11.60 21.59
CA HIS A 369 -3.73 -11.34 22.46
C HIS A 369 -5.01 -11.24 21.62
N LEU A 370 -5.80 -12.31 21.60
CA LEU A 370 -7.07 -12.36 20.90
C LEU A 370 -8.14 -11.65 21.73
N LYS A 371 -8.60 -10.51 21.26
CA LYS A 371 -9.53 -9.65 21.97
C LYS A 371 -10.56 -9.05 21.03
N LYS A 372 -11.84 -9.31 21.31
CA LYS A 372 -12.95 -8.70 20.58
C LYS A 372 -13.18 -7.27 21.08
N VAL A 373 -13.06 -6.28 20.20
CA VAL A 373 -13.19 -4.85 20.50
C VAL A 373 -14.27 -4.13 19.70
N THR A 374 -14.72 -4.71 18.59
CA THR A 374 -15.79 -4.16 17.74
C THR A 374 -17.04 -5.03 17.75
N ASP A 375 -18.18 -4.50 17.27
CA ASP A 375 -19.42 -5.22 17.15
C ASP A 375 -19.54 -6.04 15.86
N TYR A 376 -18.57 -5.93 14.94
CA TYR A 376 -18.57 -6.70 13.70
C TYR A 376 -18.37 -8.18 13.95
N ARG A 377 -18.99 -9.01 13.12
CA ARG A 377 -18.96 -10.47 13.30
C ARG A 377 -17.59 -11.05 12.98
N GLY A 378 -16.97 -11.75 13.92
CA GLY A 378 -15.73 -12.50 13.74
C GLY A 378 -15.96 -13.92 13.18
N GLY A 379 -14.91 -14.78 13.28
CA GLY A 379 -14.97 -16.21 12.94
C GLY A 379 -14.91 -16.48 11.44
N VAL A 380 -14.26 -15.63 10.67
CA VAL A 380 -14.05 -15.78 9.23
C VAL A 380 -12.62 -15.39 8.86
N TYR A 381 -11.98 -16.19 7.99
CA TYR A 381 -10.78 -15.81 7.27
C TYR A 381 -11.13 -15.52 5.81
N ASP A 382 -10.48 -14.54 5.19
CA ASP A 382 -10.79 -14.05 3.86
C ASP A 382 -9.65 -14.30 2.88
N LYS A 383 -9.88 -15.16 1.89
CA LYS A 383 -8.91 -15.54 0.84
C LYS A 383 -9.03 -14.71 -0.45
N ARG A 384 -10.00 -13.82 -0.53
CA ARG A 384 -10.25 -13.04 -1.75
C ARG A 384 -9.06 -12.14 -2.15
N PRO A 385 -8.82 -11.89 -3.46
CA PRO A 385 -9.48 -12.50 -4.61
C PRO A 385 -8.95 -13.92 -4.85
N CYS A 386 -9.86 -14.88 -4.98
CA CYS A 386 -9.52 -16.28 -5.26
C CYS A 386 -10.69 -16.99 -5.93
N LYS A 387 -10.53 -18.24 -6.30
CA LYS A 387 -11.60 -19.09 -6.80
C LYS A 387 -12.59 -19.47 -5.67
N GLY A 388 -13.87 -19.49 -5.96
CA GLY A 388 -14.94 -19.85 -5.01
C GLY A 388 -15.39 -18.67 -4.14
N GLU A 389 -16.01 -18.94 -3.00
CA GLU A 389 -16.54 -17.91 -2.10
C GLU A 389 -15.44 -17.11 -1.41
N GLY A 390 -14.26 -17.69 -1.25
CA GLY A 390 -13.12 -17.03 -0.63
C GLY A 390 -13.19 -16.84 0.88
N PHE A 391 -14.18 -17.44 1.55
CA PHE A 391 -14.32 -17.38 3.00
C PHE A 391 -14.13 -18.73 3.66
N ILE A 392 -13.40 -18.75 4.77
CA ILE A 392 -13.31 -19.88 5.68
C ILE A 392 -13.99 -19.47 6.97
N LYS A 393 -15.08 -20.21 7.33
CA LYS A 393 -15.70 -20.08 8.64
C LYS A 393 -14.95 -20.98 9.61
N SER A 394 -14.45 -20.42 10.67
CA SER A 394 -13.72 -21.15 11.71
C SER A 394 -13.87 -20.45 13.04
N ASP A 395 -13.67 -21.19 14.11
CA ASP A 395 -13.40 -20.56 15.39
C ASP A 395 -12.11 -19.75 15.32
N VAL A 396 -11.95 -18.79 16.20
CA VAL A 396 -10.75 -17.98 16.24
C VAL A 396 -9.64 -18.76 16.97
N PHE A 397 -8.58 -19.06 16.24
CA PHE A 397 -7.39 -19.72 16.74
C PHE A 397 -6.18 -18.78 16.76
N GLY A 398 -5.13 -19.14 17.49
CA GLY A 398 -3.87 -18.41 17.45
C GLY A 398 -3.29 -18.36 16.04
N VAL A 399 -3.10 -19.54 15.42
CA VAL A 399 -2.68 -19.68 14.02
C VAL A 399 -3.52 -20.75 13.34
N TYR A 400 -4.23 -20.37 12.29
CA TYR A 400 -4.97 -21.30 11.44
C TYR A 400 -4.14 -21.63 10.19
N VAL A 401 -3.90 -22.92 9.95
CA VAL A 401 -3.09 -23.39 8.83
C VAL A 401 -3.94 -24.25 7.87
N GLU A 402 -3.98 -23.88 6.58
CA GLU A 402 -4.68 -24.61 5.53
C GLU A 402 -3.74 -24.87 4.35
N GLU A 403 -3.58 -26.12 3.94
CA GLU A 403 -2.76 -26.50 2.78
C GLU A 403 -1.39 -25.78 2.73
N ALA A 404 -0.63 -25.90 3.82
CA ALA A 404 0.73 -25.39 3.93
C ALA A 404 1.66 -26.43 4.55
N THR A 405 2.97 -26.32 4.33
CA THR A 405 3.98 -27.24 4.87
C THR A 405 5.12 -26.50 5.55
N GLY A 406 5.78 -27.16 6.51
CA GLY A 406 6.95 -26.54 7.17
C GLY A 406 6.62 -25.27 7.96
N VAL A 407 5.40 -25.16 8.48
CA VAL A 407 5.04 -24.09 9.41
C VAL A 407 5.57 -24.44 10.78
N GLN A 408 6.43 -23.60 11.33
CA GLN A 408 7.09 -23.84 12.61
C GLN A 408 6.81 -22.69 13.58
N MET A 409 6.50 -23.03 14.82
CA MET A 409 6.15 -22.07 15.87
C MET A 409 7.07 -22.31 17.08
N HIS A 410 7.96 -21.36 17.31
CA HIS A 410 8.88 -21.36 18.45
C HIS A 410 8.54 -20.22 19.40
N HIS A 411 8.15 -20.55 20.63
CA HIS A 411 7.71 -19.58 21.64
C HIS A 411 6.51 -18.74 21.16
N LEU A 412 5.45 -19.42 20.70
CA LEU A 412 4.15 -18.81 20.42
C LEU A 412 3.34 -18.79 21.71
N GLU A 413 2.95 -17.60 22.15
CA GLU A 413 2.04 -17.39 23.28
C GLU A 413 0.71 -16.84 22.76
N VAL A 414 -0.38 -17.48 23.10
CA VAL A 414 -1.73 -17.04 22.72
C VAL A 414 -2.55 -16.82 23.98
N VAL A 415 -3.04 -15.60 24.17
CA VAL A 415 -3.97 -15.23 25.23
C VAL A 415 -5.30 -14.85 24.57
N CYS A 416 -6.39 -15.38 25.08
CA CYS A 416 -7.72 -15.07 24.57
C CYS A 416 -8.60 -14.53 25.71
N ASP A 417 -9.15 -13.33 25.53
CA ASP A 417 -10.17 -12.83 26.44
C ASP A 417 -11.43 -13.69 26.27
N LYS A 418 -12.05 -14.11 27.37
CA LYS A 418 -13.30 -14.91 27.32
C LYS A 418 -14.35 -14.15 26.52
N PRO A 419 -14.87 -14.72 25.44
CA PRO A 419 -15.75 -13.96 24.56
C PRO A 419 -17.16 -13.89 25.11
N SER A 420 -17.76 -12.73 24.93
CA SER A 420 -19.21 -12.56 24.97
C SER A 420 -19.89 -12.82 23.62
N VAL A 421 -19.13 -13.19 22.58
CA VAL A 421 -19.59 -13.29 21.20
C VAL A 421 -19.42 -14.72 20.68
N PRO A 422 -20.42 -15.33 20.03
CA PRO A 422 -20.28 -16.62 19.36
C PRO A 422 -19.14 -16.61 18.35
N ASN A 423 -18.40 -17.70 18.25
CA ASN A 423 -17.23 -17.95 17.38
C ASN A 423 -15.94 -17.22 17.78
N PHE A 424 -15.85 -16.67 18.98
CA PHE A 424 -14.60 -16.17 19.52
C PHE A 424 -14.20 -17.02 20.73
N GLY A 425 -13.23 -17.87 20.58
CA GLY A 425 -12.67 -18.68 21.64
C GLY A 425 -13.03 -20.17 21.54
N GLY A 426 -12.19 -20.90 20.90
CA GLY A 426 -11.96 -22.32 21.20
C GLY A 426 -10.80 -22.45 22.19
N ASP A 427 -10.63 -23.64 22.76
CA ASP A 427 -9.49 -23.95 23.61
C ASP A 427 -8.17 -23.64 22.92
N THR A 428 -7.41 -22.73 23.49
CA THR A 428 -6.12 -22.25 22.95
C THR A 428 -4.93 -23.17 23.29
N ASN A 429 -5.19 -24.44 23.53
CA ASN A 429 -4.13 -25.42 23.74
C ASN A 429 -3.59 -25.92 22.37
N LEU A 430 -2.65 -25.18 21.83
CA LEU A 430 -1.70 -25.64 20.83
C LEU A 430 -0.28 -25.52 21.37
#